data_491441b1c221c3bed7e2b0fd01584756
#
_entry.id   491441b1c221c3bed7e2b0fd01584756
#
_cell.length_a   1.000
_cell.length_b   1.000
_cell.length_c   1.000
_cell.angle_alpha   90.00
_cell.angle_beta   90.00
_cell.angle_gamma   90.00
#
_symmetry.space_group_name_H-M   'P 1'
#
loop_
_entity.id
_entity.type
_entity.pdbx_description
1 polymer ?
#
loop_
_entity_poly.entity_id
_entity_poly.type
_entity_poly.pdbx_seq_one_letter_code
_entity_poly.pdbx_strand_id
1 'polypeptide(L)'
;IIAFMGLARLGFIIDFIPVPAITAFMVGSAISICSGQVKGLLGQTGNIDTSAPSYRIIIDTLKDLPTAQGYDAAMGLIALAALYALRSGFNYGAEKKPSFAKIFFFLGALRTVFIIALFALISLGINQHRRDNPAFALVGNVPKGFDQAGVPVLKADVIKLIVSQLPACVICLLIEHIAVAKTFGRVNNYTIDPSQELIAIGITNLLGPFLGAFPATGAFSRSAIQSKSGARSPFTGIITAIVVLIAMYTLTSGLYYIPKATLSAVIIHAVGDLIVPPNTIYQFWLIAPLDAVI
;
A
#
# COMPACT_ATOMS: atom_id res chain seq x y z
N ILE A 1 4.30 22.27 4.08
CA ILE A 1 4.24 22.65 2.64
C ILE A 1 2.83 22.43 2.14
N ILE A 2 2.29 21.20 2.14
CA ILE A 2 0.97 20.87 1.57
C ILE A 2 -0.17 21.67 2.22
N ALA A 3 -0.20 21.77 3.55
CA ALA A 3 -1.19 22.59 4.25
C ALA A 3 -1.11 24.07 3.83
N PHE A 4 0.10 24.59 3.65
CA PHE A 4 0.30 25.95 3.15
C PHE A 4 -0.23 26.14 1.73
N MET A 5 0.02 25.18 0.83
CA MET A 5 -0.53 25.19 -0.53
C MET A 5 -2.05 25.20 -0.53
N GLY A 6 -2.68 24.43 0.35
CA GLY A 6 -4.13 24.41 0.51
C GLY A 6 -4.67 25.75 1.00
N LEU A 7 -4.05 26.34 2.03
CA LEU A 7 -4.43 27.66 2.57
C LEU A 7 -4.24 28.79 1.55
N ALA A 8 -3.18 28.73 0.75
CA ALA A 8 -2.93 29.66 -0.34
C ALA A 8 -3.85 29.42 -1.57
N ARG A 9 -4.80 28.47 -1.49
CA ARG A 9 -5.71 28.07 -2.57
C ARG A 9 -5.02 27.65 -3.87
N LEU A 10 -3.83 27.06 -3.74
CA LEU A 10 -3.04 26.57 -4.88
C LEU A 10 -3.52 25.20 -5.40
N GLY A 11 -4.69 24.73 -4.96
CA GLY A 11 -5.29 23.47 -5.40
C GLY A 11 -5.49 23.39 -6.92
N PHE A 12 -5.66 24.53 -7.61
CA PHE A 12 -5.80 24.58 -9.07
C PHE A 12 -4.55 24.06 -9.81
N ILE A 13 -3.36 24.11 -9.21
CA ILE A 13 -2.13 23.61 -9.83
C ILE A 13 -2.27 22.13 -10.19
N ILE A 14 -3.03 21.38 -9.41
CA ILE A 14 -3.24 19.95 -9.61
C ILE A 14 -4.11 19.66 -10.83
N ASP A 15 -4.94 20.61 -11.26
CA ASP A 15 -5.78 20.46 -12.46
C ASP A 15 -4.96 20.43 -13.74
N PHE A 16 -3.71 20.92 -13.71
CA PHE A 16 -2.77 20.86 -14.83
C PHE A 16 -2.06 19.52 -14.98
N ILE A 17 -2.20 18.61 -13.99
CA ILE A 17 -1.57 17.30 -14.08
C ILE A 17 -2.45 16.36 -14.91
N PRO A 18 -1.98 15.93 -16.10
CA PRO A 18 -2.77 15.08 -16.98
C PRO A 18 -2.96 13.68 -16.40
N VAL A 19 -4.11 13.07 -16.68
CA VAL A 19 -4.44 11.70 -16.19
C VAL A 19 -3.41 10.65 -16.63
N PRO A 20 -2.87 10.68 -17.86
CA PRO A 20 -1.80 9.75 -18.26
C PRO A 20 -0.55 9.83 -17.37
N ALA A 21 -0.11 11.03 -16.98
CA ALA A 21 1.04 11.19 -16.08
C ALA A 21 0.80 10.59 -14.70
N ILE A 22 -0.41 10.77 -14.14
CA ILE A 22 -0.82 10.13 -12.88
C ILE A 22 -0.77 8.60 -13.03
N THR A 23 -1.30 8.09 -14.13
CA THR A 23 -1.35 6.63 -14.39
C THR A 23 0.05 6.06 -14.56
N ALA A 24 0.91 6.73 -15.32
CA ALA A 24 2.31 6.33 -15.50
C ALA A 24 3.08 6.30 -14.17
N PHE A 25 2.88 7.32 -13.33
CA PHE A 25 3.46 7.37 -11.98
C PHE A 25 2.99 6.20 -11.11
N MET A 26 1.69 5.88 -11.12
CA MET A 26 1.15 4.76 -10.34
C MET A 26 1.73 3.42 -10.80
N VAL A 27 1.80 3.18 -12.10
CA VAL A 27 2.38 1.94 -12.66
C VAL A 27 3.87 1.84 -12.37
N GLY A 28 4.62 2.92 -12.55
CA GLY A 28 6.05 2.98 -12.22
C GLY A 28 6.33 2.70 -10.74
N SER A 29 5.55 3.31 -9.86
CA SER A 29 5.62 3.07 -8.41
C SER A 29 5.26 1.63 -8.06
N ALA A 30 4.23 1.07 -8.69
CA ALA A 30 3.82 -0.32 -8.50
C ALA A 30 4.94 -1.30 -8.88
N ILE A 31 5.59 -1.10 -10.02
CA ILE A 31 6.72 -1.92 -10.47
C ILE A 31 7.89 -1.80 -9.48
N SER A 32 8.19 -0.58 -9.03
CA SER A 32 9.27 -0.34 -8.06
C SER A 32 9.01 -1.04 -6.73
N ILE A 33 7.79 -0.94 -6.19
CA ILE A 33 7.41 -1.62 -4.94
C ILE A 33 7.44 -3.14 -5.13
N CYS A 34 6.87 -3.66 -6.22
CA CYS A 34 6.89 -5.10 -6.50
C CYS A 34 8.32 -5.64 -6.58
N SER A 35 9.22 -4.96 -7.30
CA SER A 35 10.62 -5.39 -7.41
C SER A 35 11.33 -5.43 -6.05
N GLY A 36 11.08 -4.43 -5.19
CA GLY A 36 11.63 -4.41 -3.82
C GLY A 36 11.09 -5.52 -2.91
N GLN A 37 9.86 -6.00 -3.15
CA GLN A 37 9.25 -7.07 -2.34
C GLN A 37 9.68 -8.48 -2.74
N VAL A 38 10.25 -8.69 -3.94
CA VAL A 38 10.68 -10.03 -4.40
C VAL A 38 11.74 -10.62 -3.48
N LYS A 39 12.68 -9.81 -2.98
CA LYS A 39 13.67 -10.23 -1.97
C LYS A 39 13.00 -10.86 -0.74
N GLY A 40 12.01 -10.17 -0.18
CA GLY A 40 11.27 -10.64 0.99
C GLY A 40 10.40 -11.86 0.68
N LEU A 41 9.80 -11.93 -0.52
CA LEU A 41 8.99 -13.05 -0.98
C LEU A 41 9.79 -14.35 -1.06
N LEU A 42 11.03 -14.26 -1.55
CA LEU A 42 11.92 -15.41 -1.74
C LEU A 42 12.82 -15.67 -0.52
N GLY A 43 12.76 -14.83 0.52
CA GLY A 43 13.62 -14.96 1.69
C GLY A 43 15.10 -14.84 1.37
N GLN A 44 15.49 -14.01 0.39
CA GLN A 44 16.88 -13.83 0.00
C GLN A 44 17.68 -13.15 1.12
N THR A 45 18.83 -13.70 1.47
CA THR A 45 19.72 -13.19 2.53
C THR A 45 20.79 -12.23 2.02
N GLY A 46 20.93 -12.10 0.70
CA GLY A 46 21.91 -11.22 0.07
C GLY A 46 21.71 -9.73 0.36
N ASN A 47 22.78 -8.97 0.15
CA ASN A 47 22.77 -7.52 0.43
C ASN A 47 22.25 -6.72 -0.78
N ILE A 48 20.95 -6.88 -1.10
CA ILE A 48 20.29 -6.14 -2.18
C ILE A 48 19.87 -4.78 -1.65
N ASP A 49 20.34 -3.71 -2.29
CA ASP A 49 19.89 -2.35 -2.00
C ASP A 49 18.52 -2.09 -2.62
N THR A 50 17.48 -2.15 -1.78
CA THR A 50 16.10 -1.91 -2.19
C THR A 50 15.79 -0.42 -2.45
N SER A 51 16.75 0.48 -2.19
CA SER A 51 16.63 1.92 -2.50
C SER A 51 17.20 2.26 -3.90
N ALA A 52 17.83 1.30 -4.56
CA ALA A 52 18.36 1.46 -5.90
C ALA A 52 17.23 1.57 -6.96
N PRO A 53 17.52 2.05 -8.17
CA PRO A 53 16.54 2.03 -9.27
C PRO A 53 16.01 0.62 -9.55
N SER A 54 14.73 0.52 -9.93
CA SER A 54 14.00 -0.76 -10.08
C SER A 54 14.72 -1.78 -10.97
N TYR A 55 15.34 -1.34 -12.08
CA TYR A 55 16.10 -2.22 -12.97
C TYR A 55 17.28 -2.89 -12.24
N ARG A 56 17.96 -2.13 -11.38
CA ARG A 56 19.10 -2.65 -10.61
C ARG A 56 18.64 -3.63 -9.53
N ILE A 57 17.55 -3.31 -8.85
CA ILE A 57 16.93 -4.23 -7.87
C ILE A 57 16.60 -5.56 -8.54
N ILE A 58 16.00 -5.52 -9.75
CA ILE A 58 15.65 -6.74 -10.50
C ILE A 58 16.91 -7.55 -10.85
N ILE A 59 17.95 -6.89 -11.37
CA ILE A 59 19.21 -7.56 -11.74
C ILE A 59 19.88 -8.18 -10.50
N ASP A 60 19.96 -7.43 -9.41
CA ASP A 60 20.60 -7.90 -8.17
C ASP A 60 19.76 -9.02 -7.53
N THR A 61 18.43 -8.94 -7.57
CA THR A 61 17.54 -10.03 -7.13
C THR A 61 17.73 -11.32 -7.93
N LEU A 62 17.92 -11.22 -9.25
CA LEU A 62 18.16 -12.37 -10.12
C LEU A 62 19.54 -12.99 -9.87
N LYS A 63 20.57 -12.17 -9.65
CA LYS A 63 21.91 -12.64 -9.30
C LYS A 63 21.94 -13.35 -7.95
N ASP A 64 21.11 -12.88 -7.02
CA ASP A 64 21.08 -13.38 -5.64
C ASP A 64 20.06 -14.51 -5.44
N LEU A 65 19.47 -15.01 -6.53
CA LEU A 65 18.51 -16.11 -6.51
C LEU A 65 19.04 -17.39 -5.81
N PRO A 66 20.34 -17.75 -5.92
CA PRO A 66 20.87 -18.90 -5.20
C PRO A 66 20.85 -18.77 -3.68
N THR A 67 20.72 -17.56 -3.12
CA THR A 67 20.63 -17.32 -1.66
C THR A 67 19.22 -17.44 -1.12
N ALA A 68 18.24 -17.71 -1.97
CA ALA A 68 16.83 -17.84 -1.59
C ALA A 68 16.63 -19.00 -0.60
N GLN A 69 15.92 -18.71 0.49
CA GLN A 69 15.59 -19.74 1.48
C GLN A 69 14.34 -20.51 1.04
N GLY A 70 14.45 -21.82 0.86
CA GLY A 70 13.37 -22.65 0.33
C GLY A 70 12.07 -22.58 1.14
N TYR A 71 12.16 -22.53 2.47
CA TYR A 71 10.97 -22.41 3.34
C TYR A 71 10.28 -21.06 3.21
N ASP A 72 11.03 -19.94 3.18
CA ASP A 72 10.48 -18.61 3.00
C ASP A 72 9.86 -18.45 1.60
N ALA A 73 10.57 -18.89 0.56
CA ALA A 73 10.08 -18.87 -0.81
C ALA A 73 8.79 -19.69 -0.98
N ALA A 74 8.74 -20.89 -0.40
CA ALA A 74 7.53 -21.72 -0.43
C ALA A 74 6.36 -21.02 0.25
N MET A 75 6.54 -20.47 1.45
CA MET A 75 5.51 -19.72 2.18
C MET A 75 5.02 -18.51 1.39
N GLY A 76 5.94 -17.73 0.82
CA GLY A 76 5.62 -16.54 0.02
C GLY A 76 4.85 -16.88 -1.25
N LEU A 77 5.32 -17.85 -2.04
CA LEU A 77 4.69 -18.23 -3.30
C LEU A 77 3.32 -18.89 -3.08
N ILE A 78 3.19 -19.76 -2.06
CA ILE A 78 1.89 -20.38 -1.73
C ILE A 78 0.90 -19.30 -1.25
N ALA A 79 1.35 -18.32 -0.42
CA ALA A 79 0.51 -17.22 0.01
C ALA A 79 0.04 -16.36 -1.18
N LEU A 80 0.95 -16.05 -2.13
CA LEU A 80 0.63 -15.29 -3.33
C LEU A 80 -0.36 -16.05 -4.23
N ALA A 81 -0.12 -17.33 -4.48
CA ALA A 81 -1.03 -18.19 -5.26
C ALA A 81 -2.41 -18.28 -4.60
N ALA A 82 -2.47 -18.45 -3.28
CA ALA A 82 -3.72 -18.49 -2.52
C ALA A 82 -4.49 -17.16 -2.60
N LEU A 83 -3.81 -16.00 -2.55
CA LEU A 83 -4.44 -14.69 -2.72
C LEU A 83 -5.10 -14.54 -4.11
N TYR A 84 -4.40 -14.93 -5.17
CA TYR A 84 -4.96 -14.89 -6.53
C TYR A 84 -6.07 -15.92 -6.74
N ALA A 85 -5.94 -17.14 -6.19
CA ALA A 85 -6.96 -18.18 -6.24
C ALA A 85 -8.25 -17.73 -5.53
N LEU A 86 -8.14 -17.16 -4.32
CA LEU A 86 -9.29 -16.61 -3.60
C LEU A 86 -9.93 -15.44 -4.35
N ARG A 87 -9.14 -14.54 -4.94
CA ARG A 87 -9.64 -13.45 -5.78
C ARG A 87 -10.48 -13.98 -6.94
N SER A 88 -9.92 -14.92 -7.71
CA SER A 88 -10.60 -15.51 -8.86
C SER A 88 -11.83 -16.30 -8.43
N GLY A 89 -11.74 -17.06 -7.33
CA GLY A 89 -12.84 -17.84 -6.79
C GLY A 89 -14.03 -16.98 -6.34
N PHE A 90 -13.76 -15.88 -5.62
CA PHE A 90 -14.82 -14.97 -5.18
C PHE A 90 -15.45 -14.19 -6.35
N ASN A 91 -14.67 -13.77 -7.34
CA ASN A 91 -15.18 -13.12 -8.54
C ASN A 91 -16.08 -14.08 -9.33
N TYR A 92 -15.62 -15.31 -9.57
CA TYR A 92 -16.42 -16.33 -10.24
C TYR A 92 -17.69 -16.70 -9.47
N GLY A 93 -17.61 -16.77 -8.12
CA GLY A 93 -18.77 -16.99 -7.28
C GLY A 93 -19.80 -15.86 -7.35
N ALA A 94 -19.34 -14.62 -7.40
CA ALA A 94 -20.20 -13.44 -7.54
C ALA A 94 -20.91 -13.39 -8.89
N GLU A 95 -20.24 -13.81 -9.98
CA GLU A 95 -20.85 -13.90 -11.32
C GLU A 95 -21.90 -15.01 -11.40
N LYS A 96 -21.61 -16.18 -10.83
CA LYS A 96 -22.56 -17.33 -10.87
C LYS A 96 -23.78 -17.15 -9.97
N LYS A 97 -23.63 -16.44 -8.85
CA LYS A 97 -24.73 -16.24 -7.87
C LYS A 97 -24.89 -14.76 -7.53
N PRO A 98 -25.55 -13.96 -8.37
CA PRO A 98 -25.75 -12.52 -8.15
C PRO A 98 -26.45 -12.19 -6.83
N SER A 99 -27.31 -13.09 -6.33
CA SER A 99 -28.00 -12.93 -5.04
C SER A 99 -27.03 -12.85 -3.85
N PHE A 100 -25.84 -13.46 -3.95
CA PHE A 100 -24.79 -13.46 -2.91
C PHE A 100 -23.59 -12.56 -3.27
N ALA A 101 -23.69 -11.75 -4.31
CA ALA A 101 -22.58 -10.91 -4.79
C ALA A 101 -22.01 -9.99 -3.70
N LYS A 102 -22.86 -9.44 -2.81
CA LYS A 102 -22.41 -8.64 -1.67
C LYS A 102 -21.56 -9.45 -0.68
N ILE A 103 -21.93 -10.69 -0.41
CA ILE A 103 -21.19 -11.58 0.51
C ILE A 103 -19.83 -11.91 -0.12
N PHE A 104 -19.79 -12.29 -1.40
CA PHE A 104 -18.54 -12.56 -2.11
C PHE A 104 -17.63 -11.33 -2.16
N PHE A 105 -18.20 -10.13 -2.29
CA PHE A 105 -17.45 -8.89 -2.22
C PHE A 105 -16.78 -8.69 -0.85
N PHE A 106 -17.53 -8.88 0.25
CA PHE A 106 -16.98 -8.77 1.61
C PHE A 106 -15.91 -9.85 1.90
N LEU A 107 -16.15 -11.09 1.49
CA LEU A 107 -15.14 -12.16 1.61
C LEU A 107 -13.90 -11.84 0.76
N GLY A 108 -14.09 -11.29 -0.43
CA GLY A 108 -13.01 -10.81 -1.28
C GLY A 108 -12.20 -9.67 -0.62
N ALA A 109 -12.84 -8.76 0.09
CA ALA A 109 -12.16 -7.70 0.85
C ALA A 109 -11.37 -8.27 2.05
N LEU A 110 -11.91 -9.28 2.74
CA LEU A 110 -11.29 -9.93 3.88
C LEU A 110 -10.21 -10.96 3.52
N ARG A 111 -10.06 -11.33 2.22
CA ARG A 111 -9.11 -12.38 1.78
C ARG A 111 -7.69 -12.18 2.29
N THR A 112 -7.23 -10.93 2.30
CA THR A 112 -5.87 -10.57 2.75
C THR A 112 -5.70 -10.84 4.24
N VAL A 113 -6.66 -10.44 5.07
CA VAL A 113 -6.66 -10.69 6.51
C VAL A 113 -6.70 -12.20 6.79
N PHE A 114 -7.54 -12.92 6.05
CA PHE A 114 -7.66 -14.37 6.17
C PHE A 114 -6.34 -15.08 5.86
N ILE A 115 -5.67 -14.70 4.77
CA ILE A 115 -4.36 -15.28 4.41
C ILE A 115 -3.29 -14.95 5.44
N ILE A 116 -3.20 -13.70 5.90
CA ILE A 116 -2.24 -13.32 6.95
C ILE A 116 -2.50 -14.15 8.22
N ALA A 117 -3.74 -14.26 8.66
CA ALA A 117 -4.11 -15.03 9.86
C ALA A 117 -3.79 -16.52 9.69
N LEU A 118 -4.13 -17.11 8.53
CA LEU A 118 -3.86 -18.51 8.25
C LEU A 118 -2.36 -18.83 8.29
N PHE A 119 -1.54 -18.02 7.61
CA PHE A 119 -0.10 -18.22 7.57
C PHE A 119 0.58 -17.87 8.91
N ALA A 120 0.02 -16.95 9.68
CA ALA A 120 0.48 -16.67 11.04
C ALA A 120 0.20 -17.88 11.98
N LEU A 121 -0.96 -18.53 11.85
CA LEU A 121 -1.30 -19.74 12.61
C LEU A 121 -0.39 -20.94 12.22
N ILE A 122 -0.16 -21.14 10.92
CA ILE A 122 0.78 -22.17 10.43
C ILE A 122 2.19 -21.89 10.98
N SER A 123 2.62 -20.63 10.93
CA SER A 123 3.89 -20.18 11.46
C SER A 123 4.01 -20.41 12.97
N LEU A 124 2.97 -20.10 13.70
CA LEU A 124 2.91 -20.34 15.16
C LEU A 124 3.07 -21.84 15.44
N GLY A 125 2.35 -22.71 14.72
CA GLY A 125 2.46 -24.17 14.91
C GLY A 125 3.87 -24.70 14.66
N ILE A 126 4.58 -24.17 13.65
CA ILE A 126 5.94 -24.61 13.29
C ILE A 126 6.99 -24.02 14.26
N ASN A 127 6.86 -22.76 14.64
CA ASN A 127 7.86 -22.02 15.40
C ASN A 127 7.62 -21.96 16.91
N GLN A 128 6.51 -22.54 17.41
CA GLN A 128 6.19 -22.51 18.84
C GLN A 128 7.32 -23.05 19.74
N HIS A 129 8.04 -24.06 19.25
CA HIS A 129 9.15 -24.69 19.96
C HIS A 129 10.54 -24.23 19.48
N ARG A 130 10.60 -23.23 18.55
CA ARG A 130 11.84 -22.77 17.91
C ARG A 130 11.99 -21.25 17.97
N ARG A 131 11.68 -20.64 19.12
CA ARG A 131 11.72 -19.18 19.27
C ARG A 131 13.08 -18.56 18.97
N ASP A 132 14.17 -19.26 19.36
CA ASP A 132 15.55 -18.76 19.20
C ASP A 132 16.11 -18.99 17.79
N ASN A 133 15.54 -19.94 17.05
CA ASN A 133 15.96 -20.23 15.67
C ASN A 133 14.73 -20.60 14.80
N PRO A 134 13.95 -19.59 14.37
CA PRO A 134 12.75 -19.82 13.60
C PRO A 134 13.07 -20.43 12.23
N ALA A 135 12.18 -21.30 11.73
CA ALA A 135 12.36 -21.99 10.45
C ALA A 135 12.32 -21.03 9.24
N PHE A 136 11.75 -19.86 9.40
CA PHE A 136 11.65 -18.80 8.39
C PHE A 136 11.65 -17.42 9.04
N ALA A 137 11.89 -16.38 8.23
CA ALA A 137 11.98 -15.00 8.70
C ALA A 137 10.60 -14.49 9.19
N LEU A 138 10.51 -14.16 10.49
CA LEU A 138 9.31 -13.61 11.12
C LEU A 138 9.37 -12.08 11.19
N VAL A 139 8.21 -11.44 11.32
CA VAL A 139 8.11 -10.00 11.57
C VAL A 139 8.78 -9.64 12.89
N GLY A 140 8.61 -10.48 13.91
CA GLY A 140 9.22 -10.28 15.21
C GLY A 140 8.43 -9.32 16.10
N ASN A 141 9.11 -8.70 17.05
CA ASN A 141 8.48 -7.80 18.00
C ASN A 141 7.93 -6.54 17.32
N VAL A 142 6.61 -6.37 17.41
CA VAL A 142 5.93 -5.15 16.96
C VAL A 142 5.62 -4.30 18.20
N PRO A 143 6.06 -3.02 18.25
CA PRO A 143 5.75 -2.13 19.38
C PRO A 143 4.22 -1.97 19.54
N LYS A 144 3.76 -1.87 20.78
CA LYS A 144 2.33 -1.74 21.09
C LYS A 144 1.91 -0.28 21.14
N GLY A 145 0.84 0.08 20.43
CA GLY A 145 0.24 1.40 20.51
C GLY A 145 1.17 2.51 20.02
N PHE A 146 1.17 3.64 20.70
CA PHE A 146 1.93 4.85 20.37
C PHE A 146 3.28 4.94 21.09
N ASP A 147 4.08 3.89 21.02
CA ASP A 147 5.35 3.79 21.73
C ASP A 147 6.37 4.87 21.30
N GLN A 148 6.22 5.39 20.08
CA GLN A 148 7.08 6.44 19.51
C GLN A 148 6.41 7.82 19.48
N ALA A 149 5.31 8.01 20.23
CA ALA A 149 4.67 9.31 20.31
C ALA A 149 5.56 10.30 21.06
N GLY A 150 5.76 11.46 20.45
CA GLY A 150 6.60 12.51 21.04
C GLY A 150 6.81 13.67 20.10
N VAL A 151 7.59 14.65 20.54
CA VAL A 151 7.95 15.77 19.69
C VAL A 151 9.03 15.32 18.71
N PRO A 152 8.80 15.46 17.39
CA PRO A 152 9.80 15.08 16.39
C PRO A 152 11.10 15.85 16.57
N VAL A 153 12.22 15.14 16.63
CA VAL A 153 13.54 15.76 16.77
C VAL A 153 14.03 16.22 15.41
N LEU A 154 14.02 17.53 15.18
CA LEU A 154 14.50 18.17 13.97
C LEU A 154 16.00 18.51 14.12
N LYS A 155 16.88 17.61 13.70
CA LYS A 155 18.33 17.89 13.62
C LYS A 155 18.65 18.55 12.27
N ALA A 156 19.50 19.58 12.28
CA ALA A 156 19.87 20.32 11.08
C ALA A 156 20.48 19.44 9.98
N ASP A 157 21.25 18.43 10.37
CA ASP A 157 21.87 17.49 9.41
C ASP A 157 20.83 16.61 8.72
N VAL A 158 19.78 16.18 9.44
CA VAL A 158 18.66 15.41 8.87
C VAL A 158 17.86 16.29 7.92
N ILE A 159 17.63 17.56 8.26
CA ILE A 159 16.93 18.51 7.38
C ILE A 159 17.69 18.68 6.06
N LYS A 160 19.00 18.87 6.10
CA LYS A 160 19.85 19.02 4.90
C LYS A 160 19.74 17.81 3.96
N LEU A 161 19.69 16.59 4.50
CA LEU A 161 19.55 15.35 3.73
C LEU A 161 18.16 15.24 3.08
N ILE A 162 17.11 15.68 3.77
CA ILE A 162 15.72 15.54 3.33
C ILE A 162 15.34 16.62 2.32
N VAL A 163 15.86 17.84 2.45
CA VAL A 163 15.46 19.01 1.63
C VAL A 163 15.56 18.74 0.14
N SER A 164 16.57 18.01 -0.33
CA SER A 164 16.75 17.65 -1.75
C SER A 164 15.64 16.74 -2.28
N GLN A 165 15.10 15.85 -1.45
CA GLN A 165 14.05 14.89 -1.82
C GLN A 165 12.64 15.41 -1.53
N LEU A 166 12.53 16.48 -0.76
CA LEU A 166 11.26 17.00 -0.28
C LEU A 166 10.31 17.45 -1.40
N PRO A 167 10.77 18.12 -2.50
CA PRO A 167 9.90 18.47 -3.60
C PRO A 167 9.29 17.24 -4.29
N ALA A 168 10.09 16.21 -4.55
CA ALA A 168 9.63 14.97 -5.16
C ALA A 168 8.59 14.26 -4.28
N CYS A 169 8.84 14.15 -2.97
CA CYS A 169 7.90 13.57 -2.01
C CYS A 169 6.58 14.35 -1.95
N VAL A 170 6.63 15.67 -1.95
CA VAL A 170 5.42 16.52 -1.94
C VAL A 170 4.60 16.32 -3.20
N ILE A 171 5.23 16.37 -4.38
CA ILE A 171 4.56 16.17 -5.66
C ILE A 171 3.92 14.79 -5.73
N CYS A 172 4.63 13.75 -5.34
CA CYS A 172 4.17 12.37 -5.28
C CYS A 172 2.91 12.24 -4.42
N LEU A 173 2.96 12.77 -3.19
CA LEU A 173 1.85 12.73 -2.25
C LEU A 173 0.63 13.50 -2.76
N LEU A 174 0.85 14.67 -3.40
CA LEU A 174 -0.21 15.47 -3.99
C LEU A 174 -0.91 14.74 -5.14
N ILE A 175 -0.13 14.19 -6.07
CA ILE A 175 -0.65 13.47 -7.24
C ILE A 175 -1.49 12.29 -6.77
N GLU A 176 -0.95 11.45 -5.89
CA GLU A 176 -1.65 10.25 -5.40
C GLU A 176 -2.94 10.61 -4.67
N HIS A 177 -2.88 11.56 -3.73
CA HIS A 177 -4.05 11.95 -2.94
C HIS A 177 -5.18 12.50 -3.81
N ILE A 178 -4.87 13.46 -4.68
CA ILE A 178 -5.88 14.10 -5.53
C ILE A 178 -6.39 13.16 -6.63
N ALA A 179 -5.54 12.27 -7.16
CA ALA A 179 -5.99 11.25 -8.10
C ALA A 179 -7.06 10.34 -7.48
N VAL A 180 -6.85 9.91 -6.24
CA VAL A 180 -7.85 9.13 -5.46
C VAL A 180 -9.12 9.96 -5.26
N ALA A 181 -8.99 11.20 -4.76
CA ALA A 181 -10.12 12.07 -4.47
C ALA A 181 -10.97 12.34 -5.72
N LYS A 182 -10.35 12.74 -6.85
CA LYS A 182 -11.04 12.99 -8.12
C LYS A 182 -11.69 11.73 -8.68
N THR A 183 -11.03 10.58 -8.61
CA THR A 183 -11.57 9.32 -9.11
C THR A 183 -12.84 8.93 -8.37
N PHE A 184 -12.81 8.93 -7.03
CA PHE A 184 -13.98 8.55 -6.24
C PHE A 184 -15.04 9.65 -6.18
N GLY A 185 -14.69 10.92 -6.36
CA GLY A 185 -15.62 11.99 -6.61
C GLY A 185 -16.48 11.70 -7.85
N ARG A 186 -15.85 11.32 -8.97
CA ARG A 186 -16.56 10.93 -10.20
C ARG A 186 -17.40 9.66 -10.02
N VAL A 187 -16.87 8.62 -9.38
CA VAL A 187 -17.58 7.35 -9.15
C VAL A 187 -18.82 7.54 -8.29
N ASN A 188 -18.77 8.44 -7.31
CA ASN A 188 -19.85 8.66 -6.35
C ASN A 188 -20.65 9.95 -6.63
N ASN A 189 -20.43 10.61 -7.79
CA ASN A 189 -21.13 11.81 -8.24
C ASN A 189 -21.08 12.99 -7.26
N TYR A 190 -19.88 13.28 -6.72
CA TYR A 190 -19.64 14.51 -5.97
C TYR A 190 -18.40 15.25 -6.49
N THR A 191 -18.38 16.55 -6.31
CA THR A 191 -17.23 17.40 -6.64
C THR A 191 -16.35 17.58 -5.42
N ILE A 192 -15.04 17.49 -5.61
CA ILE A 192 -14.06 17.78 -4.58
C ILE A 192 -13.58 19.22 -4.71
N ASP A 193 -13.21 19.84 -3.60
CA ASP A 193 -12.41 21.07 -3.58
C ASP A 193 -10.94 20.68 -3.35
N PRO A 194 -10.07 20.80 -4.37
CA PRO A 194 -8.67 20.44 -4.23
C PRO A 194 -7.95 21.19 -3.11
N SER A 195 -8.27 22.44 -2.87
CA SER A 195 -7.65 23.24 -1.81
C SER A 195 -8.02 22.71 -0.42
N GLN A 196 -9.27 22.31 -0.22
CA GLN A 196 -9.74 21.73 1.03
C GLN A 196 -9.10 20.36 1.27
N GLU A 197 -8.96 19.52 0.24
CA GLU A 197 -8.26 18.24 0.32
C GLU A 197 -6.78 18.42 0.70
N LEU A 198 -6.11 19.44 0.14
CA LEU A 198 -4.73 19.78 0.51
C LEU A 198 -4.58 20.22 1.97
N ILE A 199 -5.53 21.00 2.48
CA ILE A 199 -5.54 21.38 3.90
C ILE A 199 -5.69 20.13 4.77
N ALA A 200 -6.65 19.27 4.45
CA ALA A 200 -6.94 18.07 5.23
C ALA A 200 -5.72 17.12 5.31
N ILE A 201 -5.14 16.77 4.15
CA ILE A 201 -3.97 15.89 4.11
C ILE A 201 -2.73 16.56 4.70
N GLY A 202 -2.61 17.88 4.53
CA GLY A 202 -1.51 18.68 5.11
C GLY A 202 -1.55 18.69 6.63
N ILE A 203 -2.73 18.86 7.24
CA ILE A 203 -2.92 18.79 8.71
C ILE A 203 -2.65 17.36 9.20
N THR A 204 -3.13 16.34 8.49
CA THR A 204 -2.86 14.94 8.84
C THR A 204 -1.36 14.66 8.89
N ASN A 205 -0.61 15.11 7.90
CA ASN A 205 0.84 14.92 7.83
C ASN A 205 1.63 15.85 8.78
N LEU A 206 1.03 16.92 9.26
CA LEU A 206 1.62 17.78 10.29
C LEU A 206 1.48 17.16 11.69
N LEU A 207 0.33 16.55 11.98
CA LEU A 207 0.04 15.95 13.28
C LEU A 207 0.58 14.51 13.40
N GLY A 208 0.67 13.78 12.29
CA GLY A 208 1.12 12.38 12.27
C GLY A 208 2.45 12.11 12.96
N PRO A 209 3.52 12.91 12.72
CA PRO A 209 4.82 12.72 13.35
C PRO A 209 4.82 12.78 14.88
N PHE A 210 3.91 13.54 15.49
CA PHE A 210 3.76 13.59 16.96
C PHE A 210 3.25 12.27 17.54
N LEU A 211 2.62 11.45 16.70
CA LEU A 211 2.16 10.10 17.06
C LEU A 211 3.10 9.00 16.51
N GLY A 212 4.26 9.38 15.98
CA GLY A 212 5.21 8.46 15.38
C GLY A 212 4.78 7.91 14.01
N ALA A 213 3.82 8.57 13.33
CA ALA A 213 3.32 8.11 12.05
C ALA A 213 4.20 8.56 10.87
N PHE A 214 4.26 7.70 9.85
CA PHE A 214 4.82 8.04 8.54
C PHE A 214 3.89 8.97 7.76
N PRO A 215 4.41 9.66 6.70
CA PRO A 215 3.58 10.45 5.81
C PRO A 215 2.42 9.62 5.24
N ALA A 216 1.20 10.16 5.36
CA ALA A 216 -0.02 9.52 4.91
C ALA A 216 -0.52 10.16 3.61
N THR A 217 -1.09 9.32 2.72
CA THR A 217 -1.75 9.74 1.49
C THR A 217 -3.01 8.91 1.23
N GLY A 218 -3.77 9.27 0.21
CA GLY A 218 -4.91 8.50 -0.24
C GLY A 218 -4.48 7.12 -0.76
N ALA A 219 -5.36 6.13 -0.68
CA ALA A 219 -5.09 4.80 -1.22
C ALA A 219 -6.26 4.31 -2.06
N PHE A 220 -6.03 4.04 -3.36
CA PHE A 220 -7.07 3.58 -4.29
C PHE A 220 -7.80 2.34 -3.81
N SER A 221 -7.08 1.31 -3.38
CA SER A 221 -7.67 0.03 -2.94
C SER A 221 -8.57 0.20 -1.72
N ARG A 222 -8.13 0.96 -0.72
CA ARG A 222 -8.92 1.22 0.50
C ARG A 222 -10.15 2.07 0.20
N SER A 223 -9.98 3.14 -0.58
CA SER A 223 -11.09 4.00 -1.00
C SER A 223 -12.10 3.26 -1.87
N ALA A 224 -11.66 2.32 -2.73
CA ALA A 224 -12.54 1.45 -3.50
C ALA A 224 -13.40 0.55 -2.62
N ILE A 225 -12.81 -0.06 -1.59
CA ILE A 225 -13.56 -0.89 -0.63
C ILE A 225 -14.58 -0.02 0.12
N GLN A 226 -14.17 1.15 0.60
CA GLN A 226 -15.03 2.05 1.33
C GLN A 226 -16.22 2.54 0.46
N SER A 227 -15.95 2.96 -0.78
CA SER A 227 -16.97 3.37 -1.75
C SER A 227 -17.97 2.24 -2.06
N LYS A 228 -17.45 1.03 -2.38
CA LYS A 228 -18.30 -0.15 -2.67
C LYS A 228 -19.07 -0.64 -1.44
N SER A 229 -18.58 -0.40 -0.23
CA SER A 229 -19.28 -0.70 1.02
C SER A 229 -20.43 0.26 1.30
N GLY A 230 -20.59 1.31 0.49
CA GLY A 230 -21.68 2.29 0.63
C GLY A 230 -21.42 3.36 1.68
N ALA A 231 -20.16 3.57 2.06
CA ALA A 231 -19.80 4.66 2.96
C ALA A 231 -20.05 6.01 2.29
N ARG A 232 -20.92 6.83 2.91
CA ARG A 232 -21.33 8.15 2.39
C ARG A 232 -20.90 9.32 3.27
N SER A 233 -20.29 9.03 4.42
CA SER A 233 -19.93 10.04 5.41
C SER A 233 -18.48 9.91 5.85
N PRO A 234 -17.76 11.01 6.07
CA PRO A 234 -16.42 11.02 6.68
C PRO A 234 -16.38 10.37 8.08
N PHE A 235 -17.52 10.26 8.75
CA PHE A 235 -17.65 9.63 10.05
C PHE A 235 -17.18 8.15 10.07
N THR A 236 -17.23 7.46 8.94
CA THR A 236 -16.69 6.12 8.79
C THR A 236 -15.18 6.07 9.10
N GLY A 237 -14.46 7.17 8.87
CA GLY A 237 -13.04 7.30 9.22
C GLY A 237 -12.80 7.23 10.73
N ILE A 238 -13.67 7.82 11.53
CA ILE A 238 -13.59 7.77 13.00
C ILE A 238 -13.76 6.33 13.50
N ILE A 239 -14.77 5.62 12.98
CA ILE A 239 -15.00 4.21 13.34
C ILE A 239 -13.78 3.36 12.96
N THR A 240 -13.24 3.57 11.76
CA THR A 240 -12.05 2.88 11.29
C THR A 240 -10.86 3.17 12.21
N ALA A 241 -10.66 4.41 12.63
CA ALA A 241 -9.58 4.80 13.55
C ALA A 241 -9.71 4.08 14.90
N ILE A 242 -10.93 4.00 15.46
CA ILE A 242 -11.18 3.28 16.72
C ILE A 242 -10.84 1.79 16.56
N VAL A 243 -11.28 1.15 15.48
CA VAL A 243 -10.99 -0.27 15.22
C VAL A 243 -9.49 -0.50 15.08
N VAL A 244 -8.78 0.38 14.37
CA VAL A 244 -7.32 0.29 14.21
C VAL A 244 -6.61 0.47 15.55
N LEU A 245 -7.05 1.43 16.40
CA LEU A 245 -6.50 1.63 17.73
C LEU A 245 -6.67 0.37 18.60
N ILE A 246 -7.84 -0.21 18.62
CA ILE A 246 -8.09 -1.47 19.35
C ILE A 246 -7.15 -2.56 18.82
N ALA A 247 -7.03 -2.69 17.50
CA ALA A 247 -6.14 -3.67 16.88
C ALA A 247 -4.67 -3.47 17.27
N MET A 248 -4.19 -2.22 17.31
CA MET A 248 -2.81 -1.88 17.70
C MET A 248 -2.46 -2.29 19.13
N TYR A 249 -3.44 -2.31 20.04
CA TYR A 249 -3.20 -2.70 21.43
C TYR A 249 -3.42 -4.19 21.68
N THR A 250 -4.35 -4.83 20.94
CA THR A 250 -4.74 -6.23 21.19
C THR A 250 -4.06 -7.25 20.29
N LEU A 251 -3.88 -6.93 18.99
CA LEU A 251 -3.41 -7.89 17.99
C LEU A 251 -1.88 -7.95 17.81
N THR A 252 -1.14 -7.00 18.37
CA THR A 252 0.33 -6.93 18.18
C THR A 252 1.07 -8.19 18.59
N SER A 253 0.62 -8.87 19.65
CA SER A 253 1.22 -10.14 20.07
C SER A 253 1.08 -11.26 19.04
N GLY A 254 -0.02 -11.28 18.28
CA GLY A 254 -0.25 -12.23 17.18
C GLY A 254 0.56 -11.91 15.93
N LEU A 255 0.90 -10.64 15.73
CA LEU A 255 1.67 -10.21 14.57
C LEU A 255 3.12 -10.70 14.58
N TYR A 256 3.65 -11.07 15.76
CA TYR A 256 5.00 -11.62 15.91
C TYR A 256 5.27 -12.80 14.96
N TYR A 257 4.30 -13.71 14.84
CA TYR A 257 4.44 -14.95 14.09
C TYR A 257 4.14 -14.81 12.59
N ILE A 258 3.88 -13.61 12.08
CA ILE A 258 3.64 -13.41 10.65
C ILE A 258 4.95 -13.63 9.88
N PRO A 259 4.98 -14.53 8.86
CA PRO A 259 6.16 -14.69 8.02
C PRO A 259 6.38 -13.44 7.13
N LYS A 260 7.60 -12.94 7.03
CA LYS A 260 7.94 -11.80 6.16
C LYS A 260 7.60 -12.08 4.69
N ALA A 261 7.81 -13.31 4.24
CA ALA A 261 7.48 -13.74 2.89
C ALA A 261 5.97 -13.61 2.58
N THR A 262 5.10 -13.96 3.53
CA THR A 262 3.65 -13.77 3.40
C THR A 262 3.28 -12.29 3.31
N LEU A 263 3.95 -11.44 4.09
CA LEU A 263 3.71 -9.99 4.03
C LEU A 263 4.10 -9.41 2.67
N SER A 264 5.26 -9.83 2.14
CA SER A 264 5.71 -9.46 0.79
C SER A 264 4.73 -9.93 -0.29
N ALA A 265 4.18 -11.14 -0.18
CA ALA A 265 3.15 -11.66 -1.08
C ALA A 265 1.88 -10.78 -1.06
N VAL A 266 1.44 -10.38 0.13
CA VAL A 266 0.29 -9.48 0.31
C VAL A 266 0.55 -8.11 -0.32
N ILE A 267 1.73 -7.53 -0.14
CA ILE A 267 2.09 -6.24 -0.73
C ILE A 267 2.11 -6.35 -2.26
N ILE A 268 2.74 -7.37 -2.83
CA ILE A 268 2.76 -7.61 -4.29
C ILE A 268 1.34 -7.74 -4.83
N HIS A 269 0.48 -8.51 -4.15
CA HIS A 269 -0.90 -8.69 -4.57
C HIS A 269 -1.70 -7.37 -4.52
N ALA A 270 -1.52 -6.56 -3.48
CA ALA A 270 -2.22 -5.29 -3.31
C ALA A 270 -1.76 -4.23 -4.33
N VAL A 271 -0.46 -4.19 -4.61
CA VAL A 271 0.13 -3.24 -5.57
C VAL A 271 -0.14 -3.68 -7.01
N GLY A 272 -0.28 -4.99 -7.26
CA GLY A 272 -0.65 -5.51 -8.56
C GLY A 272 -1.98 -4.95 -9.10
N ASP A 273 -2.89 -4.54 -8.22
CA ASP A 273 -4.16 -3.89 -8.58
C ASP A 273 -3.98 -2.45 -9.11
N LEU A 274 -2.82 -1.83 -8.90
CA LEU A 274 -2.48 -0.50 -9.42
C LEU A 274 -1.92 -0.55 -10.85
N ILE A 275 -1.50 -1.73 -11.31
CA ILE A 275 -0.99 -1.91 -12.66
C ILE A 275 -2.17 -1.88 -13.63
N VAL A 276 -2.19 -0.85 -14.44
CA VAL A 276 -3.25 -0.62 -15.43
C VAL A 276 -3.13 -1.65 -16.57
N PRO A 277 -4.25 -2.25 -17.01
CA PRO A 277 -4.21 -3.20 -18.10
C PRO A 277 -3.74 -2.53 -19.41
N PRO A 278 -3.01 -3.27 -20.28
CA PRO A 278 -2.46 -2.74 -21.53
C PRO A 278 -3.50 -2.08 -22.45
N ASN A 279 -4.75 -2.51 -22.33
CA ASN A 279 -5.87 -1.96 -23.10
C ASN A 279 -6.13 -0.48 -22.80
N THR A 280 -5.91 -0.04 -21.56
CA THR A 280 -6.05 1.37 -21.17
C THR A 280 -4.92 2.22 -21.74
N ILE A 281 -3.69 1.68 -21.78
CA ILE A 281 -2.54 2.34 -22.42
C ILE A 281 -2.81 2.52 -23.91
N TYR A 282 -3.38 1.51 -24.56
CA TYR A 282 -3.78 1.60 -25.98
C TYR A 282 -4.89 2.64 -26.20
N GLN A 283 -5.83 2.79 -25.29
CA GLN A 283 -6.84 3.85 -25.35
C GLN A 283 -6.21 5.25 -25.23
N PHE A 284 -5.24 5.45 -24.35
CA PHE A 284 -4.49 6.72 -24.31
C PHE A 284 -3.78 7.02 -25.63
N TRP A 285 -3.16 6.00 -26.24
CA TRP A 285 -2.53 6.14 -27.54
C TRP A 285 -3.51 6.59 -28.64
N LEU A 286 -4.74 6.05 -28.63
CA LEU A 286 -5.77 6.40 -29.61
C LEU A 286 -6.33 7.82 -29.43
N ILE A 287 -6.42 8.32 -28.19
CA ILE A 287 -7.01 9.61 -27.86
C ILE A 287 -5.97 10.74 -27.99
N ALA A 288 -4.80 10.54 -27.44
CA ALA A 288 -3.73 11.53 -27.42
C ALA A 288 -2.35 10.83 -27.45
N PRO A 289 -1.79 10.55 -28.63
CA PRO A 289 -0.55 9.79 -28.74
C PRO A 289 0.64 10.48 -28.06
N LEU A 290 0.68 11.80 -28.01
CA LEU A 290 1.73 12.56 -27.29
C LEU A 290 1.65 12.33 -25.77
N ASP A 291 0.45 12.28 -25.21
CA ASP A 291 0.24 12.04 -23.79
C ASP A 291 0.52 10.58 -23.38
N ALA A 292 0.45 9.67 -24.34
CA ALA A 292 0.74 8.25 -24.11
C ALA A 292 2.24 7.93 -24.10
N VAL A 293 3.09 8.83 -24.61
CA VAL A 293 4.56 8.69 -24.61
C VAL A 293 5.20 9.23 -23.33
N ILE A 294 4.48 10.08 -22.61
CA ILE A 294 4.89 10.62 -21.31
C ILE A 294 4.69 9.57 -20.21
#